data_fffb8206533bf839860ac5bc944acd1a
#
_entry.id   fffb8206533bf839860ac5bc944acd1a
#
_cell.length_a   1.000
_cell.length_b   1.000
_cell.length_c   1.000
_cell.angle_alpha   90.00
_cell.angle_beta   90.00
_cell.angle_gamma   90.00
#
_symmetry.space_group_name_H-M   'P 1'
#
loop_
_entity.id
_entity.type
_entity.pdbx_description
1 polymer ?
#
loop_
_entity_poly.entity_id
_entity_poly.type
_entity_poly.pdbx_seq_one_letter_code
_entity_poly.pdbx_strand_id
1 'polypeptide(L)'
;DKYQQAGIEHFFFGQIDNPLSPTCCPELIGFHSLTDSAVTLQAIAKQDAQDKTGNIVQMDGRIQMIEYTEMPPQLAKQITPDGQLNFWAANIAVHIFKTSFLKQLAQDPTALPFHTAHKTVAHIDQLGNQIHPTEPNAIKFERFIFDSLSVSPKTTVIEADRNFVFAAVKNHAAASFNTVDTCQQAISALHRNWLIAAGVQVDMDITVEIDPYWARNAQQVGERPDLPQTIKTDIFLTSSRSTAR
;
A
#
# COMPACT_ATOMS: atom_id res chain seq x y z
N ASP A 1 9.30 22.83 -8.17
CA ASP A 1 10.30 23.33 -9.12
C ASP A 1 11.65 22.58 -9.04
N LYS A 2 12.25 22.40 -7.85
CA LYS A 2 13.57 21.74 -7.68
C LYS A 2 13.64 20.35 -8.34
N TYR A 3 12.64 19.50 -8.12
CA TYR A 3 12.62 18.14 -8.66
C TYR A 3 12.42 18.14 -10.17
N GLN A 4 11.58 19.02 -10.70
CA GLN A 4 11.37 19.17 -12.13
C GLN A 4 12.65 19.67 -12.84
N GLN A 5 13.37 20.60 -12.22
CA GLN A 5 14.67 21.07 -12.73
C GLN A 5 15.74 19.98 -12.71
N ALA A 6 15.64 19.03 -11.79
CA ALA A 6 16.49 17.84 -11.71
C ALA A 6 16.07 16.71 -12.69
N GLY A 7 15.06 16.94 -13.55
CA GLY A 7 14.58 15.95 -14.52
C GLY A 7 13.74 14.84 -13.92
N ILE A 8 13.24 15.00 -12.68
CA ILE A 8 12.38 14.01 -12.04
C ILE A 8 10.96 14.18 -12.56
N GLU A 9 10.48 13.20 -13.32
CA GLU A 9 9.16 13.23 -13.99
C GLU A 9 8.04 12.61 -13.16
N HIS A 10 8.37 11.65 -12.30
CA HIS A 10 7.41 10.88 -11.54
C HIS A 10 7.81 10.74 -10.07
N PHE A 11 6.82 10.65 -9.19
CA PHE A 11 6.98 10.32 -7.79
C PHE A 11 6.21 9.05 -7.47
N PHE A 12 6.88 8.12 -6.81
CA PHE A 12 6.24 6.99 -6.15
C PHE A 12 5.83 7.40 -4.73
N PHE A 13 4.60 7.07 -4.34
CA PHE A 13 4.08 7.21 -2.99
C PHE A 13 3.65 5.84 -2.48
N GLY A 14 4.06 5.49 -1.28
CA GLY A 14 3.67 4.26 -0.61
C GLY A 14 3.68 4.44 0.91
N GLN A 15 2.95 3.59 1.61
CA GLN A 15 2.96 3.54 3.07
C GLN A 15 4.08 2.62 3.56
N ILE A 16 4.76 3.03 4.62
CA ILE A 16 5.87 2.27 5.20
C ILE A 16 5.39 1.03 5.98
N ASP A 17 4.12 0.99 6.37
CA ASP A 17 3.54 -0.11 7.12
C ASP A 17 3.18 -1.33 6.25
N ASN A 18 3.32 -1.23 4.93
CA ASN A 18 3.10 -2.34 3.99
C ASN A 18 4.42 -2.79 3.34
N PRO A 19 5.14 -3.77 3.93
CA PRO A 19 6.41 -4.27 3.38
C PRO A 19 6.31 -4.92 2.00
N LEU A 20 5.12 -5.39 1.60
CA LEU A 20 4.89 -5.95 0.26
C LEU A 20 4.58 -4.87 -0.79
N SER A 21 4.57 -3.59 -0.41
CA SER A 21 4.38 -2.50 -1.37
C SER A 21 5.43 -2.58 -2.48
N PRO A 22 5.03 -2.69 -3.76
CA PRO A 22 5.95 -2.85 -4.88
C PRO A 22 6.64 -1.52 -5.20
N THR A 23 7.60 -1.14 -4.36
CA THR A 23 8.30 0.15 -4.46
C THR A 23 8.97 0.32 -5.82
N CYS A 24 8.58 1.37 -6.54
CA CYS A 24 9.10 1.71 -7.86
C CYS A 24 8.97 0.56 -8.88
N CYS A 25 7.90 -0.22 -8.81
CA CYS A 25 7.61 -1.33 -9.72
C CYS A 25 7.63 -0.85 -11.19
N PRO A 26 8.48 -1.44 -12.05
CA PRO A 26 8.62 -1.01 -13.44
C PRO A 26 7.32 -1.11 -14.23
N GLU A 27 6.52 -2.15 -13.98
CA GLU A 27 5.24 -2.39 -14.65
C GLU A 27 4.25 -1.27 -14.33
N LEU A 28 4.15 -0.88 -13.05
CA LEU A 28 3.26 0.21 -12.63
C LEU A 28 3.69 1.55 -13.22
N ILE A 29 5.01 1.84 -13.24
CA ILE A 29 5.59 3.03 -13.87
C ILE A 29 5.35 2.99 -15.37
N GLY A 30 5.50 1.82 -16.01
CA GLY A 30 5.24 1.59 -17.42
C GLY A 30 3.80 1.92 -17.80
N PHE A 31 2.83 1.39 -17.06
CA PHE A 31 1.41 1.72 -17.26
C PHE A 31 1.12 3.21 -17.05
N HIS A 32 1.71 3.82 -16.03
CA HIS A 32 1.59 5.27 -15.80
C HIS A 32 2.06 6.08 -16.99
N SER A 33 3.22 5.73 -17.55
CA SER A 33 3.81 6.41 -18.71
C SER A 33 3.02 6.15 -19.99
N LEU A 34 2.66 4.89 -20.28
CA LEU A 34 1.90 4.51 -21.46
C LEU A 34 0.50 5.16 -21.52
N THR A 35 -0.14 5.27 -20.38
CA THR A 35 -1.46 5.91 -20.29
C THR A 35 -1.38 7.42 -20.21
N ASP A 36 -0.20 8.01 -20.08
CA ASP A 36 0.01 9.45 -19.86
C ASP A 36 -0.85 9.98 -18.71
N SER A 37 -0.92 9.23 -17.61
CA SER A 37 -1.74 9.56 -16.44
C SER A 37 -1.10 10.64 -15.57
N ALA A 38 -1.91 11.52 -14.97
CA ALA A 38 -1.43 12.42 -13.93
C ALA A 38 -1.22 11.69 -12.61
N VAL A 39 -2.11 10.69 -12.35
CA VAL A 39 -2.01 9.78 -11.20
C VAL A 39 -2.28 8.36 -11.67
N THR A 40 -1.48 7.42 -11.20
CA THR A 40 -1.79 5.98 -11.29
C THR A 40 -1.80 5.42 -9.89
N LEU A 41 -2.81 4.63 -9.56
CA LEU A 41 -2.91 3.97 -8.26
C LEU A 41 -3.13 2.48 -8.41
N GLN A 42 -2.61 1.72 -7.46
CA GLN A 42 -2.83 0.30 -7.37
C GLN A 42 -4.00 -0.01 -6.44
N ALA A 43 -4.91 -0.84 -6.91
CA ALA A 43 -6.05 -1.35 -6.17
C ALA A 43 -5.89 -2.83 -5.90
N ILE A 44 -6.50 -3.30 -4.82
CA ILE A 44 -6.68 -4.73 -4.54
C ILE A 44 -8.16 -5.01 -4.30
N ALA A 45 -8.57 -6.25 -4.50
CA ALA A 45 -9.91 -6.66 -4.12
C ALA A 45 -10.07 -6.66 -2.59
N LYS A 46 -11.18 -6.11 -2.08
CA LYS A 46 -11.58 -6.25 -0.68
C LYS A 46 -11.87 -7.69 -0.34
N GLN A 47 -11.56 -8.10 0.87
CA GLN A 47 -11.94 -9.42 1.39
C GLN A 47 -13.43 -9.47 1.73
N ASP A 48 -13.96 -8.40 2.29
CA ASP A 48 -15.38 -8.25 2.63
C ASP A 48 -15.75 -6.76 2.75
N ALA A 49 -17.02 -6.50 3.05
CA ALA A 49 -17.55 -5.15 3.24
C ALA A 49 -17.01 -4.41 4.49
N GLN A 50 -16.34 -5.12 5.41
CA GLN A 50 -15.78 -4.57 6.66
C GLN A 50 -14.28 -4.30 6.53
N ASP A 51 -13.67 -4.60 5.38
CA ASP A 51 -12.24 -4.32 5.12
C ASP A 51 -11.97 -2.81 5.31
N LYS A 52 -11.11 -2.49 6.28
CA LYS A 52 -10.81 -1.12 6.71
C LYS A 52 -9.81 -0.44 5.78
N THR A 53 -10.13 -0.44 4.50
CA THR A 53 -9.37 0.24 3.45
C THR A 53 -10.24 1.32 2.79
N GLY A 54 -9.63 2.37 2.29
CA GLY A 54 -10.33 3.38 1.49
C GLY A 54 -10.90 2.76 0.22
N ASN A 55 -12.05 3.25 -0.20
CA ASN A 55 -12.78 2.75 -1.37
C ASN A 55 -12.43 3.61 -2.59
N ILE A 56 -11.88 2.97 -3.63
CA ILE A 56 -11.70 3.62 -4.92
C ILE A 56 -13.05 3.53 -5.66
N VAL A 57 -13.60 4.67 -6.03
CA VAL A 57 -14.90 4.77 -6.70
C VAL A 57 -14.80 5.64 -7.94
N GLN A 58 -15.70 5.42 -8.89
CA GLN A 58 -15.91 6.36 -9.98
C GLN A 58 -17.18 7.16 -9.74
N MET A 59 -17.05 8.47 -9.64
CA MET A 59 -18.15 9.40 -9.43
C MET A 59 -18.02 10.58 -10.39
N ASP A 60 -19.08 10.92 -11.11
CA ASP A 60 -19.11 11.98 -12.12
C ASP A 60 -17.98 11.90 -13.16
N GLY A 61 -17.66 10.66 -13.56
CA GLY A 61 -16.62 10.37 -14.55
C GLY A 61 -15.17 10.48 -14.04
N ARG A 62 -14.98 10.74 -12.75
CA ARG A 62 -13.67 10.86 -12.10
C ARG A 62 -13.45 9.75 -11.09
N ILE A 63 -12.21 9.32 -10.94
CA ILE A 63 -11.81 8.43 -9.85
C ILE A 63 -11.68 9.26 -8.58
N GLN A 64 -12.28 8.76 -7.52
CA GLN A 64 -12.25 9.39 -6.20
C GLN A 64 -11.97 8.32 -5.13
N MET A 65 -11.66 8.78 -3.93
CA MET A 65 -11.47 7.95 -2.78
C MET A 65 -12.50 8.32 -1.70
N ILE A 66 -13.16 7.30 -1.15
CA ILE A 66 -14.03 7.45 0.02
C ILE A 66 -13.43 6.62 1.14
N GLU A 67 -13.10 7.26 2.26
CA GLU A 67 -12.62 6.55 3.44
C GLU A 67 -13.67 5.56 3.94
N TYR A 68 -13.20 4.41 4.47
CA TYR A 68 -14.11 3.37 4.98
C TYR A 68 -15.02 3.90 6.11
N THR A 69 -14.58 4.91 6.86
CA THR A 69 -15.36 5.58 7.91
C THR A 69 -16.43 6.51 7.36
N GLU A 70 -16.32 6.95 6.13
CA GLU A 70 -17.24 7.87 5.44
C GLU A 70 -18.20 7.09 4.51
N MET A 71 -17.90 5.83 4.19
CA MET A 71 -18.73 4.99 3.34
C MET A 71 -20.01 4.56 4.09
N PRO A 72 -21.21 4.89 3.58
CA PRO A 72 -22.45 4.42 4.19
C PRO A 72 -22.50 2.88 4.25
N PRO A 73 -22.85 2.28 5.41
CA PRO A 73 -22.84 0.81 5.58
C PRO A 73 -23.70 0.06 4.57
N GLN A 74 -24.79 0.67 4.11
CA GLN A 74 -25.69 0.10 3.10
C GLN A 74 -25.01 0.00 1.73
N LEU A 75 -24.21 1.01 1.36
CA LEU A 75 -23.42 1.01 0.13
C LEU A 75 -22.25 0.04 0.21
N ALA A 76 -21.53 0.02 1.33
CA ALA A 76 -20.40 -0.89 1.53
C ALA A 76 -20.76 -2.37 1.33
N LYS A 77 -22.02 -2.75 1.66
CA LYS A 77 -22.54 -4.12 1.56
C LYS A 77 -23.22 -4.44 0.23
N GLN A 78 -23.30 -3.49 -0.69
CA GLN A 78 -23.91 -3.77 -1.99
C GLN A 78 -23.11 -4.80 -2.77
N ILE A 79 -23.83 -5.75 -3.35
CA ILE A 79 -23.28 -6.78 -4.21
C ILE A 79 -23.83 -6.63 -5.64
N THR A 80 -23.03 -7.00 -6.59
CA THR A 80 -23.40 -7.12 -8.01
C THR A 80 -24.23 -8.39 -8.25
N PRO A 81 -24.93 -8.56 -9.38
CA PRO A 81 -25.71 -9.77 -9.66
C PRO A 81 -24.93 -11.08 -9.64
N ASP A 82 -23.61 -11.04 -9.86
CA ASP A 82 -22.68 -12.17 -9.78
C ASP A 82 -22.10 -12.39 -8.37
N GLY A 83 -22.60 -11.66 -7.36
CA GLY A 83 -22.26 -11.86 -5.95
C GLY A 83 -20.98 -11.18 -5.48
N GLN A 84 -20.35 -10.36 -6.30
CA GLN A 84 -19.17 -9.58 -5.91
C GLN A 84 -19.55 -8.30 -5.19
N LEU A 85 -18.64 -7.74 -4.36
CA LEU A 85 -18.87 -6.42 -3.81
C LEU A 85 -18.94 -5.38 -4.93
N ASN A 86 -19.95 -4.52 -4.91
CA ASN A 86 -20.04 -3.40 -5.86
C ASN A 86 -18.88 -2.42 -5.69
N PHE A 87 -18.50 -2.13 -4.43
CA PHE A 87 -17.33 -1.31 -4.09
C PHE A 87 -16.16 -2.19 -3.65
N TRP A 88 -15.65 -2.97 -4.59
CA TRP A 88 -14.62 -3.99 -4.36
C TRP A 88 -13.20 -3.43 -4.28
N ALA A 89 -12.94 -2.29 -4.95
CA ALA A 89 -11.59 -1.76 -5.13
C ALA A 89 -11.10 -1.04 -3.87
N ALA A 90 -10.13 -1.65 -3.20
CA ALA A 90 -9.47 -1.11 -2.02
C ALA A 90 -8.21 -0.32 -2.39
N ASN A 91 -8.05 0.85 -1.79
CA ASN A 91 -6.81 1.63 -1.87
C ASN A 91 -5.78 1.11 -0.87
N ILE A 92 -4.60 0.78 -1.36
CA ILE A 92 -3.44 0.36 -0.55
C ILE A 92 -2.36 1.45 -0.45
N ALA A 93 -2.69 2.66 -0.88
CA ALA A 93 -1.80 3.83 -0.89
C ALA A 93 -0.50 3.62 -1.69
N VAL A 94 -0.58 2.87 -2.80
CA VAL A 94 0.49 2.76 -3.80
C VAL A 94 0.11 3.62 -4.98
N HIS A 95 0.76 4.77 -5.13
CA HIS A 95 0.44 5.75 -6.18
C HIS A 95 1.70 6.19 -6.93
N ILE A 96 1.51 6.52 -8.21
CA ILE A 96 2.50 7.24 -9.01
C ILE A 96 1.89 8.56 -9.46
N PHE A 97 2.62 9.63 -9.24
CA PHE A 97 2.21 10.98 -9.60
C PHE A 97 3.17 11.57 -10.63
N LYS A 98 2.65 12.28 -11.63
CA LYS A 98 3.47 13.19 -12.43
C LYS A 98 3.95 14.36 -11.58
N THR A 99 5.22 14.72 -11.72
CA THR A 99 5.82 15.89 -11.06
C THR A 99 5.08 17.18 -11.42
N SER A 100 4.65 17.32 -12.67
CA SER A 100 3.89 18.47 -13.14
C SER A 100 2.53 18.60 -12.42
N PHE A 101 1.84 17.49 -12.19
CA PHE A 101 0.57 17.48 -11.46
C PHE A 101 0.75 17.84 -9.99
N LEU A 102 1.76 17.28 -9.31
CA LEU A 102 2.08 17.66 -7.94
C LEU A 102 2.45 19.14 -7.81
N LYS A 103 3.16 19.69 -8.78
CA LYS A 103 3.45 21.14 -8.84
C LYS A 103 2.17 21.96 -8.95
N GLN A 104 1.25 21.54 -9.80
CA GLN A 104 -0.04 22.20 -9.96
C GLN A 104 -0.86 22.16 -8.65
N LEU A 105 -0.94 21.01 -7.99
CA LEU A 105 -1.59 20.87 -6.68
C LEU A 105 -0.97 21.79 -5.62
N ALA A 106 0.36 21.91 -5.60
CA ALA A 106 1.06 22.75 -4.64
C ALA A 106 0.79 24.26 -4.82
N GLN A 107 0.26 24.68 -5.97
CA GLN A 107 -0.14 26.06 -6.25
C GLN A 107 -1.56 26.39 -5.77
N ASP A 108 -2.37 25.37 -5.50
CA ASP A 108 -3.73 25.53 -4.98
C ASP A 108 -3.80 25.01 -3.52
N PRO A 109 -3.81 25.91 -2.53
CA PRO A 109 -3.88 25.52 -1.12
C PRO A 109 -5.20 24.83 -0.75
N THR A 110 -6.21 24.87 -1.62
CA THR A 110 -7.54 24.26 -1.41
C THR A 110 -7.68 22.90 -2.09
N ALA A 111 -6.71 22.49 -2.92
CA ALA A 111 -6.75 21.23 -3.67
C ALA A 111 -6.85 19.97 -2.78
N LEU A 112 -6.33 20.06 -1.56
CA LEU A 112 -6.43 18.99 -0.56
C LEU A 112 -7.19 19.53 0.66
N PRO A 113 -8.47 19.14 0.86
CA PRO A 113 -9.27 19.58 1.99
C PRO A 113 -8.74 19.03 3.32
N PHE A 114 -9.15 19.65 4.42
CA PHE A 114 -8.92 19.10 5.75
C PHE A 114 -10.01 18.08 6.11
N HIS A 115 -9.59 16.89 6.48
CA HIS A 115 -10.42 15.94 7.20
C HIS A 115 -10.26 16.16 8.69
N THR A 116 -11.33 15.95 9.44
CA THR A 116 -11.35 16.14 10.89
C THR A 116 -11.69 14.84 11.61
N ALA A 117 -10.96 14.55 12.67
CA ALA A 117 -11.25 13.41 13.55
C ALA A 117 -11.25 13.85 15.00
N HIS A 118 -12.33 13.55 15.73
CA HIS A 118 -12.39 13.76 17.17
C HIS A 118 -11.57 12.67 17.88
N LYS A 119 -10.68 13.10 18.78
CA LYS A 119 -9.75 12.22 19.48
C LYS A 119 -9.75 12.50 20.97
N THR A 120 -9.60 11.43 21.75
CA THR A 120 -9.30 11.50 23.18
C THR A 120 -7.79 11.62 23.32
N VAL A 121 -7.32 12.78 23.80
CA VAL A 121 -5.89 13.09 23.90
C VAL A 121 -5.55 13.42 25.35
N ALA A 122 -4.64 12.64 25.95
CA ALA A 122 -4.06 12.98 27.24
C ALA A 122 -3.31 14.32 27.12
N HIS A 123 -3.43 15.17 28.13
CA HIS A 123 -2.82 16.49 28.14
C HIS A 123 -2.39 16.88 29.56
N ILE A 124 -1.64 17.96 29.67
CA ILE A 124 -1.24 18.55 30.94
C ILE A 124 -2.14 19.77 31.18
N ASP A 125 -2.72 19.88 32.39
CA ASP A 125 -3.52 21.04 32.78
C ASP A 125 -2.64 22.25 33.16
N GLN A 126 -3.25 23.38 33.47
CA GLN A 126 -2.53 24.60 33.86
C GLN A 126 -1.73 24.47 35.17
N LEU A 127 -1.99 23.45 35.97
CA LEU A 127 -1.32 23.15 37.23
C LEU A 127 -0.18 22.13 37.07
N GLY A 128 0.03 21.61 35.84
CA GLY A 128 1.05 20.61 35.52
C GLY A 128 0.60 19.16 35.76
N ASN A 129 -0.66 18.88 36.05
CA ASN A 129 -1.17 17.55 36.23
C ASN A 129 -1.48 16.87 34.90
N GLN A 130 -1.16 15.58 34.77
CA GLN A 130 -1.55 14.79 33.60
C GLN A 130 -3.03 14.41 33.66
N ILE A 131 -3.79 14.80 32.66
CA ILE A 131 -5.22 14.50 32.51
C ILE A 131 -5.40 13.43 31.45
N HIS A 132 -6.17 12.40 31.75
CA HIS A 132 -6.59 11.35 30.83
C HIS A 132 -8.09 11.45 30.58
N PRO A 133 -8.55 12.16 29.56
CA PRO A 133 -9.98 12.30 29.27
C PRO A 133 -10.63 10.96 28.94
N THR A 134 -11.89 10.81 29.25
CA THR A 134 -12.74 9.66 28.86
C THR A 134 -13.54 9.94 27.60
N GLU A 135 -13.68 11.21 27.22
CA GLU A 135 -14.40 11.68 26.06
C GLU A 135 -13.46 12.43 25.09
N PRO A 136 -13.80 12.49 23.80
CA PRO A 136 -13.03 13.27 22.83
C PRO A 136 -12.90 14.73 23.23
N ASN A 137 -11.69 15.21 23.36
CA ASN A 137 -11.35 16.57 23.81
C ASN A 137 -10.49 17.34 22.81
N ALA A 138 -10.14 16.73 21.67
CA ALA A 138 -9.32 17.35 20.64
C ALA A 138 -9.83 17.03 19.24
N ILE A 139 -9.56 17.94 18.30
CA ILE A 139 -9.81 17.73 16.87
C ILE A 139 -8.45 17.56 16.19
N LYS A 140 -8.25 16.41 15.53
CA LYS A 140 -7.11 16.15 14.66
C LYS A 140 -7.48 16.56 13.23
N PHE A 141 -6.62 17.35 12.60
CA PHE A 141 -6.73 17.72 11.19
C PHE A 141 -5.76 16.89 10.37
N GLU A 142 -6.24 16.33 9.27
CA GLU A 142 -5.44 15.56 8.33
C GLU A 142 -5.73 16.01 6.90
N ARG A 143 -4.72 15.95 6.02
CA ARG A 143 -4.88 16.07 4.57
C ARG A 143 -4.39 14.79 3.93
N PHE A 144 -5.14 14.29 2.98
CA PHE A 144 -4.80 13.06 2.28
C PHE A 144 -4.41 13.34 0.84
N ILE A 145 -3.29 12.81 0.41
CA ILE A 145 -2.82 12.98 -0.98
C ILE A 145 -3.81 12.39 -2.00
N PHE A 146 -4.58 11.39 -1.61
CA PHE A 146 -5.57 10.76 -2.48
C PHE A 146 -6.79 11.66 -2.78
N ASP A 147 -7.04 12.75 -2.04
CA ASP A 147 -8.06 13.73 -2.40
C ASP A 147 -7.76 14.40 -3.75
N SER A 148 -6.47 14.42 -4.12
CA SER A 148 -6.03 14.88 -5.44
C SER A 148 -6.63 14.09 -6.61
N LEU A 149 -7.16 12.90 -6.39
CA LEU A 149 -7.83 12.09 -7.42
C LEU A 149 -9.04 12.83 -8.01
N SER A 150 -9.79 13.56 -7.17
CA SER A 150 -10.99 14.32 -7.57
C SER A 150 -10.67 15.43 -8.57
N VAL A 151 -9.46 16.00 -8.52
CA VAL A 151 -8.99 17.08 -9.41
C VAL A 151 -7.98 16.60 -10.45
N SER A 152 -7.65 15.31 -10.45
CA SER A 152 -6.74 14.73 -11.43
C SER A 152 -7.34 14.78 -12.84
N PRO A 153 -6.61 15.30 -13.84
CA PRO A 153 -7.11 15.32 -15.22
C PRO A 153 -7.19 13.94 -15.85
N LYS A 154 -6.37 13.00 -15.38
CA LYS A 154 -6.37 11.60 -15.84
C LYS A 154 -5.81 10.68 -14.77
N THR A 155 -6.64 9.74 -14.33
CA THR A 155 -6.27 8.71 -13.33
C THR A 155 -6.39 7.33 -13.93
N THR A 156 -5.37 6.49 -13.74
CA THR A 156 -5.39 5.06 -14.06
C THR A 156 -5.41 4.26 -12.77
N VAL A 157 -6.28 3.26 -12.71
CA VAL A 157 -6.35 2.28 -11.60
C VAL A 157 -5.86 0.94 -12.14
N ILE A 158 -4.88 0.34 -11.45
CA ILE A 158 -4.32 -0.96 -11.80
C ILE A 158 -4.68 -1.93 -10.67
N GLU A 159 -5.41 -2.98 -11.00
CA GLU A 159 -5.68 -4.06 -10.05
C GLU A 159 -4.45 -4.94 -9.87
N ALA A 160 -4.20 -5.35 -8.62
CA ALA A 160 -3.17 -6.30 -8.28
C ALA A 160 -3.71 -7.38 -7.33
N ASP A 161 -3.10 -8.55 -7.35
CA ASP A 161 -3.41 -9.60 -6.39
C ASP A 161 -2.92 -9.18 -4.99
N ARG A 162 -3.86 -9.16 -4.04
CA ARG A 162 -3.62 -8.80 -2.64
C ARG A 162 -2.43 -9.57 -2.03
N ASN A 163 -2.31 -10.85 -2.34
CA ASN A 163 -1.29 -11.72 -1.76
C ASN A 163 0.15 -11.33 -2.16
N PHE A 164 0.30 -10.58 -3.25
CA PHE A 164 1.61 -10.16 -3.76
C PHE A 164 1.99 -8.74 -3.36
N VAL A 165 1.02 -7.89 -2.98
CA VAL A 165 1.28 -6.46 -2.83
C VAL A 165 0.80 -5.87 -1.50
N PHE A 166 0.14 -6.67 -0.63
CA PHE A 166 -0.43 -6.11 0.60
C PHE A 166 -0.29 -7.04 1.81
N ALA A 167 0.50 -6.60 2.79
CA ALA A 167 0.64 -7.22 4.10
C ALA A 167 0.95 -6.13 5.15
N ALA A 168 0.00 -5.24 5.39
CA ALA A 168 0.21 -4.10 6.28
C ALA A 168 0.27 -4.49 7.76
N VAL A 169 1.12 -3.81 8.53
CA VAL A 169 1.17 -3.91 9.99
C VAL A 169 0.38 -2.75 10.58
N LYS A 170 -0.85 -3.00 11.00
CA LYS A 170 -1.78 -1.97 11.51
C LYS A 170 -2.31 -2.27 12.92
N ASN A 171 -2.17 -3.50 13.39
CA ASN A 171 -2.74 -3.96 14.65
C ASN A 171 -1.65 -4.48 15.59
N HIS A 172 -1.96 -4.48 16.90
CA HIS A 172 -1.12 -5.11 17.92
C HIS A 172 -1.09 -6.65 17.76
N ALA A 173 -0.10 -7.30 18.36
CA ALA A 173 0.16 -8.73 18.19
C ALA A 173 -1.01 -9.67 18.55
N ALA A 174 -1.90 -9.27 19.47
CA ALA A 174 -3.06 -10.09 19.85
C ALA A 174 -4.24 -10.03 18.86
N ALA A 175 -4.15 -9.21 17.79
CA ALA A 175 -5.19 -9.18 16.77
C ALA A 175 -5.03 -10.36 15.80
N SER A 176 -6.10 -10.70 15.08
CA SER A 176 -6.14 -11.85 14.15
C SER A 176 -5.58 -11.53 12.74
N PHE A 177 -5.37 -10.25 12.41
CA PHE A 177 -4.92 -9.82 11.08
C PHE A 177 -4.15 -8.50 11.14
N ASN A 178 -3.37 -8.22 10.10
CA ASN A 178 -2.55 -7.01 9.97
C ASN A 178 -1.62 -6.80 11.18
N THR A 179 -1.06 -7.87 11.71
CA THR A 179 -0.06 -7.90 12.77
C THR A 179 1.33 -8.12 12.19
N VAL A 180 2.36 -7.99 13.01
CA VAL A 180 3.74 -8.34 12.60
C VAL A 180 3.80 -9.78 12.13
N ASP A 181 3.21 -10.73 12.89
CA ASP A 181 3.25 -12.16 12.56
C ASP A 181 2.55 -12.47 11.22
N THR A 182 1.34 -11.91 11.00
CA THR A 182 0.64 -12.12 9.72
C THR A 182 1.37 -11.49 8.55
N CYS A 183 2.07 -10.37 8.76
CA CYS A 183 2.90 -9.74 7.76
C CYS A 183 4.13 -10.60 7.42
N GLN A 184 4.84 -11.13 8.41
CA GLN A 184 5.98 -12.04 8.21
C GLN A 184 5.57 -13.32 7.47
N GLN A 185 4.42 -13.90 7.82
CA GLN A 185 3.86 -15.04 7.13
C GLN A 185 3.57 -14.74 5.64
N ALA A 186 3.01 -13.56 5.35
CA ALA A 186 2.74 -13.15 3.97
C ALA A 186 4.02 -12.94 3.16
N ILE A 187 5.06 -12.34 3.75
CA ILE A 187 6.38 -12.19 3.12
C ILE A 187 6.97 -13.57 2.82
N SER A 188 6.96 -14.46 3.81
CA SER A 188 7.47 -15.84 3.65
C SER A 188 6.70 -16.60 2.56
N ALA A 189 5.38 -16.47 2.52
CA ALA A 189 4.56 -17.09 1.48
C ALA A 189 4.89 -16.56 0.09
N LEU A 190 5.07 -15.25 -0.07
CA LEU A 190 5.48 -14.62 -1.33
C LEU A 190 6.84 -15.14 -1.79
N HIS A 191 7.84 -15.14 -0.91
CA HIS A 191 9.19 -15.61 -1.23
C HIS A 191 9.21 -17.12 -1.57
N ARG A 192 8.42 -17.93 -0.87
CA ARG A 192 8.23 -19.35 -1.20
C ARG A 192 7.64 -19.51 -2.60
N ASN A 193 6.63 -18.73 -2.95
CA ASN A 193 6.02 -18.76 -4.28
C ASN A 193 7.02 -18.40 -5.39
N TRP A 194 7.93 -17.45 -5.16
CA TRP A 194 8.99 -17.12 -6.11
C TRP A 194 9.94 -18.30 -6.35
N LEU A 195 10.33 -19.01 -5.28
CA LEU A 195 11.17 -20.20 -5.37
C LEU A 195 10.48 -21.35 -6.11
N ILE A 196 9.20 -21.61 -5.77
CA ILE A 196 8.40 -22.65 -6.45
C ILE A 196 8.25 -22.33 -7.94
N ALA A 197 7.97 -21.06 -8.29
CA ALA A 197 7.89 -20.62 -9.68
C ALA A 197 9.22 -20.79 -10.45
N ALA A 198 10.35 -20.73 -9.73
CA ALA A 198 11.69 -21.00 -10.28
C ALA A 198 12.05 -22.51 -10.31
N GLY A 199 11.13 -23.41 -9.92
CA GLY A 199 11.33 -24.86 -9.96
C GLY A 199 11.95 -25.47 -8.70
N VAL A 200 12.10 -24.70 -7.61
CA VAL A 200 12.62 -25.18 -6.34
C VAL A 200 11.55 -25.98 -5.60
N GLN A 201 11.91 -27.13 -5.05
CA GLN A 201 11.05 -27.88 -4.13
C GLN A 201 11.16 -27.28 -2.72
N VAL A 202 10.06 -26.71 -2.21
CA VAL A 202 10.04 -26.02 -0.92
C VAL A 202 8.97 -26.64 -0.03
N ASP A 203 9.35 -27.07 1.17
CA ASP A 203 8.38 -27.55 2.16
C ASP A 203 7.45 -26.40 2.60
N MET A 204 6.17 -26.73 2.84
CA MET A 204 5.13 -25.69 3.05
C MET A 204 5.17 -25.06 4.44
N ASP A 205 5.70 -25.78 5.43
CA ASP A 205 5.67 -25.38 6.85
C ASP A 205 6.92 -24.62 7.31
N ILE A 206 7.78 -24.24 6.38
CA ILE A 206 9.02 -23.52 6.69
C ILE A 206 8.91 -22.02 6.42
N THR A 207 9.72 -21.26 7.14
CA THR A 207 9.91 -19.82 6.91
C THR A 207 10.94 -19.60 5.81
N VAL A 208 10.56 -18.84 4.81
CA VAL A 208 11.46 -18.41 3.72
C VAL A 208 11.57 -16.91 3.71
N GLU A 209 12.79 -16.40 3.77
CA GLU A 209 13.08 -14.98 3.59
C GLU A 209 14.15 -14.80 2.51
N ILE A 210 13.96 -13.82 1.64
CA ILE A 210 14.88 -13.47 0.55
C ILE A 210 15.34 -12.02 0.74
N ASP A 211 16.65 -11.83 0.90
CA ASP A 211 17.26 -10.49 0.92
C ASP A 211 17.04 -9.81 -0.45
N PRO A 212 16.56 -8.55 -0.50
CA PRO A 212 16.41 -7.80 -1.75
C PRO A 212 17.70 -7.63 -2.56
N TYR A 213 18.88 -7.79 -1.94
CA TYR A 213 20.16 -7.87 -2.66
C TYR A 213 20.40 -9.23 -3.32
N TRP A 214 19.71 -10.28 -2.88
CA TRP A 214 19.77 -11.59 -3.53
C TRP A 214 18.78 -11.68 -4.69
N ALA A 215 17.50 -11.33 -4.48
CA ALA A 215 16.49 -11.20 -5.52
C ALA A 215 15.32 -10.33 -5.03
N ARG A 216 14.67 -9.61 -5.94
CA ARG A 216 13.54 -8.70 -5.65
C ARG A 216 12.21 -9.13 -6.28
N ASN A 217 12.23 -10.19 -7.10
CA ASN A 217 11.05 -10.75 -7.75
C ASN A 217 11.32 -12.19 -8.21
N ALA A 218 10.28 -12.88 -8.65
CA ALA A 218 10.36 -14.28 -9.10
C ALA A 218 11.32 -14.47 -10.29
N GLN A 219 11.38 -13.52 -11.22
CA GLN A 219 12.29 -13.59 -12.36
C GLN A 219 13.75 -13.62 -11.90
N GLN A 220 14.13 -12.67 -11.02
CA GLN A 220 15.49 -12.61 -10.48
C GLN A 220 15.84 -13.85 -9.66
N VAL A 221 14.89 -14.47 -8.96
CA VAL A 221 15.09 -15.77 -8.30
C VAL A 221 15.46 -16.84 -9.33
N GLY A 222 14.70 -16.93 -10.43
CA GLY A 222 14.96 -17.92 -11.50
C GLY A 222 16.30 -17.73 -12.23
N GLU A 223 16.84 -16.52 -12.23
CA GLU A 223 18.13 -16.18 -12.85
C GLU A 223 19.35 -16.44 -11.92
N ARG A 224 19.12 -16.85 -10.68
CA ARG A 224 20.20 -17.07 -9.69
C ARG A 224 21.02 -18.31 -10.01
N PRO A 225 22.35 -18.20 -10.16
CA PRO A 225 23.22 -19.34 -10.41
C PRO A 225 23.38 -20.25 -9.18
N ASP A 226 23.12 -19.74 -7.98
CA ASP A 226 23.20 -20.40 -6.69
C ASP A 226 21.83 -20.86 -6.16
N LEU A 227 20.83 -21.00 -7.05
CA LEU A 227 19.47 -21.41 -6.71
C LEU A 227 19.47 -22.85 -6.17
N PRO A 228 19.00 -23.11 -4.94
CA PRO A 228 18.90 -24.45 -4.39
C PRO A 228 17.82 -25.27 -5.11
N GLN A 229 18.00 -26.58 -5.23
CA GLN A 229 16.99 -27.46 -5.83
C GLN A 229 15.86 -27.80 -4.85
N THR A 230 16.18 -27.91 -3.56
CA THR A 230 15.23 -28.30 -2.51
C THR A 230 15.53 -27.53 -1.22
N ILE A 231 14.48 -27.09 -0.54
CA ILE A 231 14.54 -26.39 0.76
C ILE A 231 13.56 -27.08 1.72
N LYS A 232 14.10 -27.60 2.85
CA LYS A 232 13.34 -28.40 3.85
C LYS A 232 13.36 -27.79 5.27
N THR A 233 14.08 -26.72 5.48
CA THR A 233 14.19 -26.02 6.77
C THR A 233 14.11 -24.54 6.54
N ASP A 234 13.80 -23.79 7.59
CA ASP A 234 13.79 -22.33 7.56
C ASP A 234 15.08 -21.79 6.93
N ILE A 235 14.93 -20.81 6.04
CA ILE A 235 16.06 -20.29 5.27
C ILE A 235 15.97 -18.77 5.07
N PHE A 236 17.13 -18.12 5.14
CA PHE A 236 17.34 -16.76 4.71
C PHE A 236 18.33 -16.73 3.54
N LEU A 237 17.85 -16.45 2.34
CA LEU A 237 18.66 -16.35 1.12
C LEU A 237 19.23 -14.93 1.01
N THR A 238 20.54 -14.81 1.06
CA THR A 238 21.26 -13.54 1.01
C THR A 238 22.49 -13.62 0.10
N SER A 239 22.82 -12.50 -0.54
CA SER A 239 24.09 -12.37 -1.24
C SER A 239 25.22 -12.27 -0.21
N SER A 240 26.26 -13.10 -0.33
CA SER A 240 27.48 -12.87 0.41
C SER A 240 28.02 -11.49 0.02
N ARG A 241 27.86 -10.50 0.88
CA ARG A 241 28.52 -9.20 0.67
C ARG A 241 30.01 -9.45 0.78
N SER A 242 30.73 -9.33 -0.33
CA SER A 242 32.15 -9.07 -0.26
C SER A 242 32.30 -7.77 0.54
N THR A 243 32.75 -7.89 1.79
CA THR A 243 33.16 -6.75 2.60
C THR A 243 34.45 -6.21 2.02
N ALA A 244 34.35 -5.52 0.89
CA ALA A 244 35.39 -4.58 0.50
C ALA A 244 35.27 -3.40 1.47
N ARG A 245 36.18 -3.38 2.44
CA ARG A 245 36.48 -2.21 3.29
C ARG A 245 37.13 -1.13 2.47
#